data_0b99f5d32a4c0a869585188a729f7e2e
#
_entry.id   0b99f5d32a4c0a869585188a729f7e2e
#
_cell.length_a   1.000
_cell.length_b   1.000
_cell.length_c   1.000
_cell.angle_alpha   90.00
_cell.angle_beta   90.00
_cell.angle_gamma   90.00
#
_symmetry.space_group_name_H-M   'P 1'
#
loop_
_entity.id
_entity.type
_entity.pdbx_description
1 polymer ?
#
loop_
_entity_poly.entity_id
_entity_poly.type
_entity_poly.pdbx_seq_one_letter_code
_entity_poly.pdbx_strand_id
1 'polypeptide(L)'
;VHRLPAPPASSLRGRGTLAAAAAGAVVAGGQTLVTAVYGAPGADLPVAALLPVADARPALPAAAVVDAVGGDQQPPNSLRLGPLADGPGAAALDPRTEVDVRNLTKAADIGEQLARRTAVLRAALAHGAPEATVLGNRAFVRPTLGRLTSGFGARWGVTHDGVDIANAIGTPIYALTDGVVEESGPASGFGMWVVVRHADGEKTVYGHVNRTYVGIGQQVRAGERIADIGNRGFSTGPHLHLEVWAPDGTKLNPIRWLAAHGIRF
;
A
#
# COMPACT_ATOMS: atom_id res chain seq x y z
N VAL A 1 30.16 25.18 -47.73
CA VAL A 1 29.40 25.58 -46.54
C VAL A 1 27.91 25.55 -46.92
N HIS A 2 27.22 24.41 -46.69
CA HIS A 2 25.81 24.31 -46.92
C HIS A 2 25.06 24.61 -45.61
N ARG A 3 24.30 25.68 -45.58
CA ARG A 3 23.34 26.00 -44.52
C ARG A 3 22.03 25.24 -44.76
N LEU A 4 21.61 24.44 -43.80
CA LEU A 4 20.28 23.82 -43.77
C LEU A 4 19.24 24.88 -43.44
N PRO A 5 18.03 24.84 -44.03
CA PRO A 5 16.97 25.77 -43.73
C PRO A 5 16.33 25.46 -42.36
N ALA A 6 15.88 26.54 -41.66
CA ALA A 6 15.19 26.47 -40.36
C ALA A 6 13.82 25.81 -40.47
N PRO A 7 13.39 25.07 -39.46
CA PRO A 7 12.07 24.45 -39.42
C PRO A 7 10.96 25.49 -39.25
N PRO A 8 9.75 25.24 -39.79
CA PRO A 8 8.64 26.18 -39.69
C PRO A 8 8.06 26.26 -38.25
N ALA A 9 7.74 27.48 -37.84
CA ALA A 9 7.09 27.75 -36.55
C ALA A 9 5.62 27.23 -36.57
N SER A 10 5.33 26.25 -35.74
CA SER A 10 3.96 25.78 -35.49
C SER A 10 3.27 26.65 -34.45
N SER A 11 2.33 27.49 -34.88
CA SER A 11 1.42 28.22 -34.02
C SER A 11 0.29 27.30 -33.52
N LEU A 12 0.46 26.69 -32.35
CA LEU A 12 -0.64 26.04 -31.63
C LEU A 12 -1.29 27.05 -30.68
N ARG A 13 -2.32 27.75 -31.15
CA ARG A 13 -3.30 28.41 -30.30
C ARG A 13 -4.32 27.37 -29.85
N GLY A 14 -4.03 26.65 -28.76
CA GLY A 14 -5.00 25.84 -28.05
C GLY A 14 -5.77 26.70 -27.07
N ARG A 15 -7.04 26.98 -27.37
CA ARG A 15 -8.01 27.47 -26.38
C ARG A 15 -8.34 26.29 -25.45
N GLY A 16 -7.77 26.27 -24.25
CA GLY A 16 -8.17 25.36 -23.20
C GLY A 16 -9.51 25.80 -22.62
N THR A 17 -10.57 25.08 -22.90
CA THR A 17 -11.81 25.15 -22.14
C THR A 17 -11.64 24.34 -20.87
N LEU A 18 -11.64 25.00 -19.72
CA LEU A 18 -11.77 24.37 -18.40
C LEU A 18 -13.20 23.82 -18.30
N ALA A 19 -13.35 22.51 -18.34
CA ALA A 19 -14.60 21.85 -17.98
C ALA A 19 -14.59 21.68 -16.45
N ALA A 20 -15.48 22.39 -15.76
CA ALA A 20 -15.75 22.18 -14.35
C ALA A 20 -16.53 20.86 -14.19
N ALA A 21 -15.94 19.90 -13.48
CA ALA A 21 -16.63 18.67 -13.09
C ALA A 21 -17.47 18.96 -11.84
N ALA A 22 -18.79 18.88 -11.96
CA ALA A 22 -19.71 18.90 -10.83
C ALA A 22 -19.80 17.49 -10.25
N ALA A 23 -19.33 17.31 -9.02
CA ALA A 23 -19.54 16.09 -8.24
C ALA A 23 -20.89 16.21 -7.53
N GLY A 24 -21.87 15.38 -7.93
CA GLY A 24 -23.14 15.24 -7.21
C GLY A 24 -23.09 14.05 -6.26
N ALA A 25 -23.40 14.26 -5.00
CA ALA A 25 -23.59 13.19 -4.04
C ALA A 25 -25.08 12.95 -3.85
N VAL A 26 -25.54 11.71 -4.04
CA VAL A 26 -26.91 11.28 -3.73
C VAL A 26 -26.85 10.36 -2.52
N VAL A 27 -27.57 10.73 -1.48
CA VAL A 27 -27.72 9.92 -0.26
C VAL A 27 -29.08 9.25 -0.27
N ALA A 28 -29.11 7.93 -0.39
CA ALA A 28 -30.32 7.14 -0.26
C ALA A 28 -30.01 5.94 0.65
N GLY A 29 -30.74 5.83 1.77
CA GLY A 29 -30.74 4.64 2.61
C GLY A 29 -29.41 4.31 3.30
N GLY A 30 -28.66 5.29 3.80
CA GLY A 30 -27.46 5.07 4.60
C GLY A 30 -26.23 4.65 3.83
N GLN A 31 -26.24 4.68 2.51
CA GLN A 31 -25.07 4.42 1.66
C GLN A 31 -24.76 5.62 0.78
N THR A 32 -23.49 6.06 0.79
CA THR A 32 -23.02 7.15 -0.05
C THR A 32 -22.45 6.57 -1.35
N LEU A 33 -23.08 6.87 -2.47
CA LEU A 33 -22.56 6.54 -3.81
C LEU A 33 -21.85 7.76 -4.39
N VAL A 34 -20.58 7.65 -4.68
CA VAL A 34 -19.81 8.68 -5.39
C VAL A 34 -19.71 8.23 -6.84
N THR A 35 -20.38 8.94 -7.73
CA THR A 35 -20.29 8.71 -9.19
C THR A 35 -19.35 9.76 -9.77
N ALA A 36 -18.15 9.35 -10.23
CA ALA A 36 -17.27 10.19 -11.01
C ALA A 36 -17.59 10.00 -12.49
N VAL A 37 -18.09 11.05 -13.15
CA VAL A 37 -18.32 11.05 -14.60
C VAL A 37 -17.16 11.79 -15.27
N TYR A 38 -16.33 11.06 -15.99
CA TYR A 38 -15.33 11.63 -16.89
C TYR A 38 -15.95 11.69 -18.29
N GLY A 39 -16.29 12.90 -18.72
CA GLY A 39 -16.73 13.15 -20.08
C GLY A 39 -15.57 13.62 -20.95
N ALA A 40 -15.16 12.80 -21.93
CA ALA A 40 -14.43 13.24 -23.10
C ALA A 40 -15.31 12.99 -24.32
N PRO A 41 -15.44 13.92 -25.27
CA PRO A 41 -16.27 13.71 -26.44
C PRO A 41 -15.59 12.70 -27.39
N GLY A 42 -16.23 11.55 -27.60
CA GLY A 42 -15.90 10.62 -28.68
C GLY A 42 -15.35 9.25 -28.27
N ALA A 43 -15.58 8.77 -27.06
CA ALA A 43 -15.27 7.39 -26.68
C ALA A 43 -16.53 6.69 -26.18
N ASP A 44 -16.79 5.49 -26.70
CA ASP A 44 -17.81 4.58 -26.18
C ASP A 44 -17.53 4.29 -24.70
N LEU A 45 -18.54 4.48 -23.84
CA LEU A 45 -18.43 4.37 -22.41
C LEU A 45 -18.23 2.91 -21.97
N PRO A 46 -17.14 2.56 -21.28
CA PRO A 46 -17.11 1.30 -20.57
C PRO A 46 -18.01 1.40 -19.33
N VAL A 47 -18.70 0.31 -19.04
CA VAL A 47 -19.59 0.10 -17.90
C VAL A 47 -18.94 0.60 -16.62
N ALA A 48 -19.63 1.51 -15.92
CA ALA A 48 -19.19 2.07 -14.66
C ALA A 48 -18.98 0.96 -13.61
N ALA A 49 -17.75 0.80 -13.14
CA ALA A 49 -17.45 -0.05 -12.00
C ALA A 49 -17.91 0.66 -10.72
N LEU A 50 -18.96 0.18 -10.10
CA LEU A 50 -19.41 0.59 -8.77
C LEU A 50 -18.47 -0.03 -7.74
N LEU A 51 -17.59 0.77 -7.15
CA LEU A 51 -16.81 0.36 -5.97
C LEU A 51 -17.58 0.78 -4.72
N PRO A 52 -17.98 -0.13 -3.83
CA PRO A 52 -18.55 0.23 -2.56
C PRO A 52 -17.47 0.81 -1.65
N VAL A 53 -17.63 2.05 -1.24
CA VAL A 53 -16.87 2.63 -0.14
C VAL A 53 -17.53 2.16 1.15
N ALA A 54 -16.98 1.13 1.76
CA ALA A 54 -17.38 0.68 3.08
C ALA A 54 -16.75 1.59 4.13
N ASP A 55 -17.48 2.60 4.57
CA ASP A 55 -17.25 3.26 5.84
C ASP A 55 -17.86 2.35 6.92
N ALA A 56 -17.04 1.41 7.41
CA ALA A 56 -17.47 0.48 8.45
C ALA A 56 -17.41 1.17 9.81
N ARG A 57 -18.43 1.96 10.11
CA ARG A 57 -18.87 2.09 11.51
C ARG A 57 -19.67 0.82 11.83
N PRO A 58 -19.35 0.08 12.91
CA PRO A 58 -20.17 -1.04 13.30
C PRO A 58 -21.57 -0.52 13.67
N ALA A 59 -22.55 -0.86 12.84
CA ALA A 59 -23.95 -0.68 13.21
C ALA A 59 -24.22 -1.58 14.41
N LEU A 60 -24.60 -1.00 15.52
CA LEU A 60 -25.20 -1.73 16.63
C LEU A 60 -26.43 -2.49 16.07
N PRO A 61 -26.65 -3.75 16.46
CA PRO A 61 -27.81 -4.50 16.01
C PRO A 61 -29.06 -3.76 16.40
N ALA A 62 -29.85 -3.35 15.42
CA ALA A 62 -31.20 -2.83 15.65
C ALA A 62 -32.02 -3.91 16.37
N ALA A 63 -32.52 -3.58 17.53
CA ALA A 63 -33.51 -4.41 18.23
C ALA A 63 -34.66 -4.73 17.28
N ALA A 64 -35.02 -6.00 17.21
CA ALA A 64 -36.11 -6.49 16.39
C ALA A 64 -37.38 -5.70 16.69
N VAL A 65 -37.90 -5.01 15.69
CA VAL A 65 -39.24 -4.45 15.72
C VAL A 65 -40.17 -5.61 15.45
N VAL A 66 -40.87 -6.08 16.50
CA VAL A 66 -41.99 -6.98 16.34
C VAL A 66 -43.21 -6.14 15.92
N ASP A 67 -43.71 -6.39 14.71
CA ASP A 67 -45.00 -5.92 14.25
C ASP A 67 -46.09 -6.44 15.18
N ALA A 68 -46.67 -5.54 15.98
CA ALA A 68 -47.92 -5.82 16.69
C ALA A 68 -49.07 -5.18 15.92
N VAL A 69 -49.83 -6.04 15.26
CA VAL A 69 -51.15 -5.74 14.70
C VAL A 69 -52.12 -5.34 15.81
N GLY A 70 -52.85 -4.28 15.55
CA GLY A 70 -53.91 -3.61 16.22
C GLY A 70 -54.66 -4.28 17.38
N GLY A 71 -54.82 -3.50 18.42
CA GLY A 71 -55.75 -3.75 19.53
C GLY A 71 -55.65 -2.58 20.51
N ASP A 72 -56.78 -1.84 20.60
CA ASP A 72 -57.02 -0.80 21.58
C ASP A 72 -56.66 -1.27 22.99
N GLN A 73 -55.62 -0.76 23.59
CA GLN A 73 -55.46 -0.76 25.03
C GLN A 73 -54.55 0.39 25.48
N GLN A 74 -55.11 1.10 26.43
CA GLN A 74 -54.62 2.17 27.27
C GLN A 74 -53.13 2.02 27.69
N PRO A 75 -52.34 3.11 27.82
CA PRO A 75 -50.95 3.00 28.26
C PRO A 75 -50.87 2.53 29.70
N PRO A 76 -50.09 1.52 30.03
CA PRO A 76 -49.86 1.14 31.42
C PRO A 76 -48.96 2.17 32.08
N ASN A 77 -49.55 2.82 33.03
CA ASN A 77 -49.04 3.36 34.29
C ASN A 77 -47.52 3.50 34.46
N SER A 78 -47.18 4.76 34.72
CA SER A 78 -46.04 5.20 35.51
C SER A 78 -45.20 4.10 36.18
N LEU A 79 -43.94 4.00 35.79
CA LEU A 79 -42.89 3.34 36.57
C LEU A 79 -42.84 3.99 37.96
N ARG A 80 -43.48 3.38 38.97
CA ARG A 80 -43.20 3.65 40.37
C ARG A 80 -41.79 3.15 40.65
N LEU A 81 -40.87 4.08 40.85
CA LEU A 81 -39.62 3.79 41.55
C LEU A 81 -39.99 3.40 42.97
N GLY A 82 -39.93 2.11 43.28
CA GLY A 82 -39.96 1.59 44.62
C GLY A 82 -38.72 2.10 45.38
N PRO A 83 -38.82 2.17 46.74
CA PRO A 83 -37.69 2.61 47.55
C PRO A 83 -36.48 1.70 47.29
N LEU A 84 -35.32 2.32 47.10
CA LEU A 84 -34.03 1.64 47.09
C LEU A 84 -33.87 0.86 48.39
N ALA A 85 -33.94 -0.46 48.32
CA ALA A 85 -33.57 -1.32 49.42
C ALA A 85 -32.06 -1.22 49.58
N ASP A 86 -31.59 -0.60 50.66
CA ASP A 86 -30.22 -0.69 51.15
C ASP A 86 -29.87 -2.15 51.42
N GLY A 87 -29.10 -2.74 50.51
CA GLY A 87 -28.50 -4.06 50.67
C GLY A 87 -27.13 -4.08 50.07
N PRO A 88 -26.04 -4.41 50.82
CA PRO A 88 -24.72 -4.61 50.29
C PRO A 88 -24.64 -5.97 49.59
N GLY A 89 -25.13 -6.04 48.40
CA GLY A 89 -24.94 -7.17 47.50
C GLY A 89 -24.17 -6.66 46.29
N ALA A 90 -22.86 -6.79 46.30
CA ALA A 90 -22.11 -6.81 45.08
C ALA A 90 -22.71 -7.93 44.24
N ALA A 91 -23.60 -7.58 43.28
CA ALA A 91 -24.10 -8.51 42.32
C ALA A 91 -22.89 -9.08 41.61
N ALA A 92 -22.54 -10.32 41.95
CA ALA A 92 -21.52 -11.07 41.23
C ALA A 92 -21.94 -11.03 39.76
N LEU A 93 -21.12 -10.41 38.90
CA LEU A 93 -21.34 -10.37 37.48
C LEU A 93 -21.49 -11.81 37.01
N ASP A 94 -22.62 -12.09 36.35
CA ASP A 94 -22.84 -13.40 35.73
C ASP A 94 -21.60 -13.80 34.95
N PRO A 95 -20.99 -14.98 35.19
CA PRO A 95 -19.81 -15.45 34.43
C PRO A 95 -19.99 -15.38 32.92
N ARG A 96 -21.22 -15.47 32.42
CA ARG A 96 -21.54 -15.28 30.99
C ARG A 96 -21.33 -13.86 30.53
N THR A 97 -21.66 -12.85 31.34
CA THR A 97 -21.42 -11.43 31.02
C THR A 97 -19.92 -11.12 30.96
N GLU A 98 -19.11 -11.73 31.84
CA GLU A 98 -17.67 -11.56 31.85
C GLU A 98 -17.00 -12.16 30.58
N VAL A 99 -17.51 -13.33 30.15
CA VAL A 99 -17.05 -13.96 28.89
C VAL A 99 -17.40 -13.09 27.67
N ASP A 100 -18.58 -12.50 27.64
CA ASP A 100 -19.05 -11.65 26.55
C ASP A 100 -18.21 -10.37 26.43
N VAL A 101 -17.89 -9.72 27.53
CA VAL A 101 -17.02 -8.53 27.55
C VAL A 101 -15.62 -8.86 27.08
N ARG A 102 -15.03 -9.96 27.51
CA ARG A 102 -13.71 -10.41 27.03
C ARG A 102 -13.70 -10.70 25.53
N ASN A 103 -14.75 -11.33 25.01
CA ASN A 103 -14.90 -11.60 23.59
C ASN A 103 -15.04 -10.31 22.77
N LEU A 104 -15.81 -9.33 23.26
CA LEU A 104 -15.94 -8.01 22.62
C LEU A 104 -14.62 -7.25 22.61
N THR A 105 -13.88 -7.25 23.71
CA THR A 105 -12.56 -6.62 23.78
C THR A 105 -11.59 -7.27 22.79
N LYS A 106 -11.54 -8.60 22.77
CA LYS A 106 -10.71 -9.33 21.80
C LYS A 106 -11.10 -9.05 20.35
N ALA A 107 -12.39 -8.96 20.06
CA ALA A 107 -12.89 -8.63 18.73
C ALA A 107 -12.51 -7.19 18.33
N ALA A 108 -12.57 -6.23 19.25
CA ALA A 108 -12.15 -4.85 19.04
C ALA A 108 -10.63 -4.78 18.74
N ASP A 109 -9.79 -5.48 19.53
CA ASP A 109 -8.33 -5.54 19.31
C ASP A 109 -7.99 -6.13 17.94
N ILE A 110 -8.65 -7.20 17.53
CA ILE A 110 -8.47 -7.82 16.21
C ILE A 110 -8.88 -6.82 15.12
N GLY A 111 -10.01 -6.14 15.29
CA GLY A 111 -10.49 -5.13 14.35
C GLY A 111 -9.49 -3.98 14.16
N GLU A 112 -8.93 -3.47 15.26
CA GLU A 112 -7.92 -2.43 15.23
C GLU A 112 -6.63 -2.90 14.55
N GLN A 113 -6.16 -4.11 14.86
CA GLN A 113 -4.99 -4.69 14.20
C GLN A 113 -5.20 -4.84 12.68
N LEU A 114 -6.36 -5.33 12.26
CA LEU A 114 -6.70 -5.45 10.84
C LEU A 114 -6.76 -4.08 10.15
N ALA A 115 -7.36 -3.08 10.79
CA ALA A 115 -7.44 -1.72 10.27
C ALA A 115 -6.03 -1.12 10.09
N ARG A 116 -5.14 -1.26 11.07
CA ARG A 116 -3.74 -0.81 10.98
C ARG A 116 -2.99 -1.51 9.85
N ARG A 117 -3.09 -2.84 9.75
CA ARG A 117 -2.44 -3.60 8.67
C ARG A 117 -2.95 -3.19 7.29
N THR A 118 -4.26 -2.97 7.15
CA THR A 118 -4.87 -2.50 5.91
C THR A 118 -4.39 -1.10 5.54
N ALA A 119 -4.26 -0.20 6.52
CA ALA A 119 -3.74 1.15 6.28
C ALA A 119 -2.28 1.13 5.78
N VAL A 120 -1.42 0.33 6.41
CA VAL A 120 -0.02 0.14 6.00
C VAL A 120 0.08 -0.43 4.59
N LEU A 121 -0.71 -1.45 4.26
CA LEU A 121 -0.77 -2.05 2.93
C LEU A 121 -1.20 -1.04 1.86
N ARG A 122 -2.28 -0.30 2.14
CA ARG A 122 -2.80 0.72 1.22
C ARG A 122 -1.78 1.83 0.98
N ALA A 123 -1.06 2.27 2.02
CA ALA A 123 -0.02 3.28 1.89
C ALA A 123 1.11 2.82 0.96
N ALA A 124 1.60 1.59 1.11
CA ALA A 124 2.64 1.03 0.25
C ALA A 124 2.20 0.92 -1.22
N LEU A 125 0.96 0.49 -1.48
CA LEU A 125 0.40 0.40 -2.83
C LEU A 125 0.11 1.79 -3.44
N ALA A 126 -0.28 2.77 -2.63
CA ALA A 126 -0.55 4.14 -3.09
C ALA A 126 0.69 4.85 -3.65
N HIS A 127 1.89 4.43 -3.26
CA HIS A 127 3.15 4.90 -3.83
C HIS A 127 3.47 4.30 -5.20
N GLY A 128 2.67 3.33 -5.68
CA GLY A 128 2.77 2.75 -7.01
C GLY A 128 3.46 1.38 -7.06
N ALA A 129 3.82 0.79 -5.91
CA ALA A 129 4.39 -0.55 -5.87
C ALA A 129 3.42 -1.57 -6.51
N PRO A 130 3.94 -2.51 -7.33
CA PRO A 130 3.08 -3.44 -8.07
C PRO A 130 2.46 -4.54 -7.20
N GLU A 131 3.07 -4.82 -6.05
CA GLU A 131 2.62 -5.83 -5.09
C GLU A 131 3.11 -5.44 -3.71
N ALA A 132 2.29 -5.62 -2.68
CA ALA A 132 2.66 -5.36 -1.30
C ALA A 132 2.08 -6.42 -0.37
N THR A 133 2.78 -6.68 0.72
CA THR A 133 2.35 -7.54 1.82
C THR A 133 2.65 -6.88 3.16
N VAL A 134 2.03 -7.35 4.23
CA VAL A 134 2.28 -6.86 5.59
C VAL A 134 2.62 -8.04 6.49
N LEU A 135 3.82 -8.00 7.06
CA LEU A 135 4.28 -8.93 8.08
C LEU A 135 4.47 -8.17 9.41
N GLY A 136 3.71 -8.56 10.44
CA GLY A 136 3.59 -7.73 11.64
C GLY A 136 2.94 -6.38 11.31
N ASN A 137 3.67 -5.29 11.56
CA ASN A 137 3.30 -3.89 11.22
C ASN A 137 4.19 -3.26 10.14
N ARG A 138 4.99 -4.06 9.44
CA ARG A 138 5.84 -3.58 8.33
C ARG A 138 5.25 -4.01 6.99
N ALA A 139 5.26 -3.08 6.03
CA ALA A 139 4.98 -3.42 4.65
C ALA A 139 6.26 -3.87 3.94
N PHE A 140 6.10 -4.83 3.05
CA PHE A 140 7.11 -5.27 2.10
C PHE A 140 6.50 -5.24 0.71
N VAL A 141 7.29 -4.83 -0.29
CA VAL A 141 6.78 -4.69 -1.65
C VAL A 141 7.67 -5.40 -2.66
N ARG A 142 7.10 -5.70 -3.82
CA ARG A 142 7.88 -6.09 -4.98
C ARG A 142 8.67 -4.85 -5.47
N PRO A 143 10.01 -4.95 -5.62
CA PRO A 143 10.85 -3.76 -5.90
C PRO A 143 10.60 -3.16 -7.29
N THR A 144 10.20 -3.96 -8.26
CA THR A 144 9.91 -3.53 -9.63
C THR A 144 9.10 -4.57 -10.38
N LEU A 145 8.48 -4.17 -11.48
CA LEU A 145 7.96 -5.10 -12.47
C LEU A 145 9.10 -5.61 -13.34
N GLY A 146 9.03 -6.88 -13.75
CA GLY A 146 10.01 -7.46 -14.62
C GLY A 146 10.11 -8.98 -14.52
N ARG A 147 11.00 -9.55 -15.35
CA ARG A 147 11.27 -10.98 -15.38
C ARG A 147 12.59 -11.27 -14.63
N LEU A 148 12.56 -12.19 -13.68
CA LEU A 148 13.77 -12.70 -13.05
C LEU A 148 14.61 -13.40 -14.11
N THR A 149 15.81 -12.87 -14.38
CA THR A 149 16.71 -13.36 -15.42
C THR A 149 17.95 -14.05 -14.88
N SER A 150 18.34 -13.71 -13.64
CA SER A 150 19.51 -14.28 -12.99
C SER A 150 19.31 -14.41 -11.49
N GLY A 151 19.64 -15.57 -10.95
CA GLY A 151 19.53 -15.89 -9.52
C GLY A 151 20.79 -15.59 -8.75
N PHE A 152 20.69 -15.68 -7.42
CA PHE A 152 21.77 -15.56 -6.45
C PHE A 152 22.64 -16.81 -6.43
N GLY A 153 23.97 -16.65 -6.30
CA GLY A 153 24.92 -17.72 -6.03
C GLY A 153 25.99 -17.91 -7.10
N ALA A 154 26.76 -18.97 -6.98
CA ALA A 154 27.90 -19.24 -7.87
C ALA A 154 27.44 -19.59 -9.29
N ARG A 155 28.08 -18.99 -10.27
CA ARG A 155 27.88 -19.25 -11.71
C ARG A 155 29.16 -18.94 -12.51
N TRP A 156 29.55 -19.85 -13.38
CA TRP A 156 30.71 -19.66 -14.27
C TRP A 156 31.98 -19.15 -13.58
N GLY A 157 32.26 -19.62 -12.34
CA GLY A 157 33.46 -19.25 -11.59
C GLY A 157 33.41 -17.92 -10.85
N VAL A 158 32.27 -17.20 -10.88
CA VAL A 158 32.02 -15.99 -10.09
C VAL A 158 30.76 -16.13 -9.23
N THR A 159 30.69 -15.41 -8.13
CA THR A 159 29.48 -15.35 -7.30
C THR A 159 28.63 -14.16 -7.71
N HIS A 160 27.34 -14.38 -7.92
CA HIS A 160 26.35 -13.34 -8.09
C HIS A 160 25.69 -13.05 -6.73
N ASP A 161 26.02 -11.91 -6.16
CA ASP A 161 25.60 -11.54 -4.80
C ASP A 161 24.18 -10.97 -4.71
N GLY A 162 23.43 -11.00 -5.82
CA GLY A 162 22.10 -10.50 -5.94
C GLY A 162 21.21 -11.32 -6.87
N VAL A 163 20.16 -10.68 -7.35
CA VAL A 163 19.28 -11.20 -8.40
C VAL A 163 19.03 -10.11 -9.43
N ASP A 164 18.84 -10.53 -10.68
CA ASP A 164 18.60 -9.60 -11.79
C ASP A 164 17.15 -9.70 -12.26
N ILE A 165 16.47 -8.55 -12.27
CA ILE A 165 15.09 -8.41 -12.73
C ILE A 165 15.08 -7.51 -13.96
N ALA A 166 14.94 -8.10 -15.15
CA ALA A 166 14.97 -7.41 -16.42
C ALA A 166 13.64 -6.72 -16.75
N ASN A 167 13.75 -5.45 -17.15
CA ASN A 167 12.67 -4.67 -17.75
C ASN A 167 13.29 -3.46 -18.50
N ALA A 168 12.44 -2.68 -19.18
CA ALA A 168 12.86 -1.50 -19.94
C ALA A 168 13.51 -0.44 -19.04
N ILE A 169 14.48 0.32 -19.60
CA ILE A 169 15.04 1.50 -18.94
C ILE A 169 13.89 2.47 -18.59
N GLY A 170 13.93 3.02 -17.37
CA GLY A 170 12.89 3.93 -16.86
C GLY A 170 11.75 3.23 -16.12
N THR A 171 11.71 1.90 -16.08
CA THR A 171 10.77 1.18 -15.22
C THR A 171 11.01 1.55 -13.75
N PRO A 172 9.98 1.94 -12.98
CA PRO A 172 10.14 2.35 -11.60
C PRO A 172 10.72 1.25 -10.69
N ILE A 173 11.59 1.68 -9.77
CA ILE A 173 12.12 0.86 -8.68
C ILE A 173 11.64 1.45 -7.35
N TYR A 174 11.14 0.58 -6.47
CA TYR A 174 10.53 0.94 -5.20
C TYR A 174 11.34 0.41 -4.03
N ALA A 175 11.38 1.16 -2.91
CA ALA A 175 11.96 0.69 -1.66
C ALA A 175 11.20 -0.53 -1.15
N LEU A 176 11.91 -1.65 -0.91
CA LEU A 176 11.32 -2.93 -0.48
C LEU A 176 10.53 -2.84 0.82
N THR A 177 11.00 -2.03 1.76
CA THR A 177 10.37 -1.73 3.05
C THR A 177 10.89 -0.39 3.56
N ASP A 178 10.32 0.11 4.66
CA ASP A 178 10.73 1.38 5.27
C ASP A 178 12.23 1.36 5.63
N GLY A 179 12.90 2.50 5.47
CA GLY A 179 14.31 2.63 5.81
C GLY A 179 14.87 4.02 5.64
N VAL A 180 16.20 4.12 5.74
CA VAL A 180 16.98 5.33 5.50
C VAL A 180 17.98 5.06 4.39
N VAL A 181 18.06 5.95 3.42
CA VAL A 181 19.03 5.88 2.33
C VAL A 181 20.43 6.10 2.88
N GLU A 182 21.29 5.10 2.77
CA GLU A 182 22.72 5.22 3.14
C GLU A 182 23.55 5.72 1.97
N GLU A 183 23.25 5.23 0.76
CA GLU A 183 23.98 5.56 -0.45
C GLU A 183 23.02 5.88 -1.59
N SER A 184 23.34 6.86 -2.42
CA SER A 184 22.60 7.21 -3.63
C SER A 184 23.55 7.93 -4.60
N GLY A 185 23.82 7.35 -5.76
CA GLY A 185 24.69 7.95 -6.76
C GLY A 185 25.60 6.96 -7.48
N PRO A 186 26.75 7.42 -8.00
CA PRO A 186 27.72 6.58 -8.70
C PRO A 186 28.36 5.55 -7.78
N ALA A 187 28.52 4.31 -8.27
CA ALA A 187 29.18 3.22 -7.55
C ALA A 187 29.97 2.33 -8.52
N SER A 188 31.16 1.90 -8.07
CA SER A 188 31.99 0.99 -8.87
C SER A 188 31.28 -0.34 -9.09
N GLY A 189 31.33 -0.85 -10.31
CA GLY A 189 30.62 -2.08 -10.70
C GLY A 189 29.12 -1.85 -10.95
N PHE A 190 28.39 -1.25 -10.04
CA PHE A 190 26.96 -0.97 -10.15
C PHE A 190 26.61 0.18 -11.11
N GLY A 191 27.59 1.04 -11.45
CA GLY A 191 27.37 2.24 -12.25
C GLY A 191 26.69 3.35 -11.49
N MET A 192 25.40 3.18 -11.17
CA MET A 192 24.64 3.95 -10.19
C MET A 192 23.84 3.00 -9.32
N TRP A 193 23.70 3.37 -8.04
CA TRP A 193 22.99 2.58 -7.07
C TRP A 193 22.20 3.40 -6.05
N VAL A 194 21.32 2.72 -5.33
CA VAL A 194 20.72 3.17 -4.07
C VAL A 194 20.93 2.06 -3.05
N VAL A 195 21.29 2.41 -1.81
CA VAL A 195 21.36 1.51 -0.67
C VAL A 195 20.43 2.03 0.40
N VAL A 196 19.50 1.20 0.86
CA VAL A 196 18.56 1.53 1.93
C VAL A 196 18.83 0.64 3.12
N ARG A 197 19.07 1.25 4.29
CA ARG A 197 19.21 0.55 5.57
C ARG A 197 17.87 0.53 6.29
N HIS A 198 17.46 -0.64 6.75
CA HIS A 198 16.22 -0.90 7.45
C HIS A 198 16.39 -0.89 8.98
N ALA A 199 15.29 -0.88 9.72
CA ALA A 199 15.29 -0.75 11.18
C ALA A 199 15.97 -1.93 11.90
N ASP A 200 15.98 -3.12 11.30
CA ASP A 200 16.67 -4.32 11.79
C ASP A 200 18.16 -4.36 11.46
N GLY A 201 18.68 -3.34 10.77
CA GLY A 201 20.06 -3.24 10.34
C GLY A 201 20.36 -3.93 9.01
N GLU A 202 19.42 -4.67 8.44
CA GLU A 202 19.54 -5.19 7.08
C GLU A 202 19.58 -4.04 6.06
N LYS A 203 20.18 -4.31 4.89
CA LYS A 203 20.24 -3.35 3.80
C LYS A 203 19.74 -3.96 2.51
N THR A 204 19.08 -3.15 1.71
CA THR A 204 18.73 -3.49 0.33
C THR A 204 19.48 -2.60 -0.64
N VAL A 205 20.02 -3.20 -1.69
CA VAL A 205 20.87 -2.54 -2.70
C VAL A 205 20.21 -2.64 -4.05
N TYR A 206 20.13 -1.51 -4.74
CA TYR A 206 19.49 -1.39 -6.05
C TYR A 206 20.53 -0.87 -7.04
N GLY A 207 21.09 -1.78 -7.83
CA GLY A 207 22.18 -1.50 -8.80
C GLY A 207 21.71 -1.31 -10.23
N HIS A 208 22.63 -0.82 -11.07
CA HIS A 208 22.49 -0.54 -12.50
C HIS A 208 21.39 0.48 -12.83
N VAL A 209 21.00 1.30 -11.84
CA VAL A 209 19.89 2.24 -11.98
C VAL A 209 20.23 3.37 -12.96
N ASN A 210 19.22 3.86 -13.67
CA ASN A 210 19.37 4.96 -14.61
C ASN A 210 19.37 6.32 -13.91
N ARG A 211 18.44 6.48 -12.96
CA ARG A 211 18.21 7.71 -12.20
C ARG A 211 17.80 7.36 -10.78
N THR A 212 18.30 8.14 -9.81
CA THR A 212 17.85 8.10 -8.41
C THR A 212 16.94 9.29 -8.12
N TYR A 213 15.95 9.10 -7.23
CA TYR A 213 14.99 10.14 -6.80
C TYR A 213 15.15 10.48 -5.32
N VAL A 214 16.06 9.82 -4.64
CA VAL A 214 16.29 9.95 -3.20
C VAL A 214 17.75 10.31 -2.92
N GLY A 215 17.98 11.01 -1.81
CA GLY A 215 19.31 11.42 -1.35
C GLY A 215 19.73 10.68 -0.07
N ILE A 216 21.03 10.70 0.20
CA ILE A 216 21.62 10.12 1.44
C ILE A 216 20.98 10.78 2.67
N GLY A 217 20.63 9.97 3.67
CA GLY A 217 19.94 10.38 4.89
C GLY A 217 18.42 10.52 4.75
N GLN A 218 17.87 10.44 3.55
CA GLN A 218 16.43 10.50 3.34
C GLN A 218 15.74 9.25 3.90
N GLN A 219 14.66 9.46 4.66
CA GLN A 219 13.75 8.38 5.04
C GLN A 219 12.87 8.01 3.84
N VAL A 220 12.74 6.73 3.58
CA VAL A 220 11.87 6.18 2.54
C VAL A 220 10.88 5.19 3.15
N ARG A 221 9.68 5.12 2.57
CA ARG A 221 8.65 4.16 2.95
C ARG A 221 8.56 3.01 1.97
N ALA A 222 8.05 1.90 2.42
CA ALA A 222 7.72 0.76 1.55
C ALA A 222 6.89 1.23 0.35
N GLY A 223 7.30 0.85 -0.85
CA GLY A 223 6.63 1.24 -2.08
C GLY A 223 6.95 2.64 -2.60
N GLU A 224 7.74 3.43 -1.90
CA GLU A 224 8.21 4.72 -2.41
C GLU A 224 9.16 4.52 -3.60
N ARG A 225 8.94 5.25 -4.70
CA ARG A 225 9.82 5.20 -5.87
C ARG A 225 11.16 5.84 -5.54
N ILE A 226 12.23 5.04 -5.58
CA ILE A 226 13.59 5.48 -5.23
C ILE A 226 14.50 5.64 -6.43
N ALA A 227 14.24 4.89 -7.51
CA ALA A 227 15.07 4.89 -8.72
C ALA A 227 14.28 4.38 -9.93
N ASP A 228 14.97 4.30 -11.08
CA ASP A 228 14.50 3.64 -12.29
C ASP A 228 15.50 2.61 -12.78
N ILE A 229 15.01 1.53 -13.37
CA ILE A 229 15.82 0.55 -14.08
C ILE A 229 16.69 1.24 -15.12
N GLY A 230 17.96 0.89 -15.14
CA GLY A 230 18.95 1.35 -16.09
C GLY A 230 19.75 0.21 -16.73
N ASN A 231 20.94 0.58 -17.21
CA ASN A 231 21.93 -0.33 -17.78
C ASN A 231 23.34 0.23 -17.53
N ARG A 232 23.55 0.81 -16.32
CA ARG A 232 24.83 1.46 -15.98
C ARG A 232 25.76 0.47 -15.31
N GLY A 233 27.08 0.75 -15.39
CA GLY A 233 28.12 -0.10 -14.79
C GLY A 233 28.34 -1.41 -15.55
N PHE A 234 28.67 -2.48 -14.84
CA PHE A 234 28.90 -3.81 -15.43
C PHE A 234 27.57 -4.53 -15.65
N SER A 235 26.88 -4.19 -16.71
CA SER A 235 25.56 -4.71 -17.05
C SER A 235 25.52 -5.16 -18.52
N THR A 236 24.86 -6.29 -18.78
CA THR A 236 24.70 -6.87 -20.12
C THR A 236 23.38 -6.46 -20.81
N GLY A 237 22.51 -5.75 -20.10
CA GLY A 237 21.22 -5.29 -20.61
C GLY A 237 20.39 -4.61 -19.52
N PRO A 238 19.29 -3.94 -19.85
CA PRO A 238 18.49 -3.22 -18.87
C PRO A 238 17.88 -4.14 -17.81
N HIS A 239 18.24 -3.94 -16.54
CA HIS A 239 17.71 -4.67 -15.39
C HIS A 239 17.94 -3.93 -14.08
N LEU A 240 17.21 -4.31 -13.05
CA LEU A 240 17.53 -4.06 -11.66
C LEU A 240 18.42 -5.21 -11.16
N HIS A 241 19.62 -4.92 -10.66
CA HIS A 241 20.38 -5.81 -9.81
C HIS A 241 20.00 -5.52 -8.35
N LEU A 242 19.41 -6.51 -7.67
CA LEU A 242 18.94 -6.40 -6.30
C LEU A 242 19.77 -7.28 -5.37
N GLU A 243 20.35 -6.68 -4.31
CA GLU A 243 20.98 -7.43 -3.22
C GLU A 243 20.25 -7.19 -1.88
N VAL A 244 20.39 -8.14 -0.97
CA VAL A 244 20.01 -8.01 0.43
C VAL A 244 21.22 -8.35 1.29
N TRP A 245 21.57 -7.46 2.21
CA TRP A 245 22.69 -7.63 3.11
C TRP A 245 22.21 -7.74 4.55
N ALA A 246 22.69 -8.74 5.26
CA ALA A 246 22.54 -8.83 6.71
C ALA A 246 23.27 -7.67 7.41
N PRO A 247 22.98 -7.40 8.70
CA PRO A 247 23.63 -6.32 9.44
C PRO A 247 25.16 -6.42 9.51
N ASP A 248 25.70 -7.63 9.44
CA ASP A 248 27.15 -7.92 9.40
C ASP A 248 27.76 -7.81 7.99
N GLY A 249 26.97 -7.46 6.99
CA GLY A 249 27.40 -7.34 5.58
C GLY A 249 27.33 -8.64 4.78
N THR A 250 26.92 -9.76 5.38
CA THR A 250 26.72 -11.03 4.68
C THR A 250 25.64 -10.88 3.60
N LYS A 251 25.94 -11.37 2.38
CA LYS A 251 24.96 -11.35 1.27
C LYS A 251 23.94 -12.44 1.43
N LEU A 252 22.67 -12.06 1.48
CA LEU A 252 21.53 -12.96 1.57
C LEU A 252 20.94 -13.23 0.19
N ASN A 253 20.35 -14.42 -0.01
CA ASN A 253 19.62 -14.71 -1.23
C ASN A 253 18.33 -13.88 -1.30
N PRO A 254 18.20 -12.90 -2.22
CA PRO A 254 17.05 -11.99 -2.24
C PRO A 254 15.72 -12.68 -2.51
N ILE A 255 15.71 -13.76 -3.30
CA ILE A 255 14.47 -14.51 -3.58
C ILE A 255 13.95 -15.21 -2.32
N ARG A 256 14.85 -15.81 -1.54
CA ARG A 256 14.46 -16.44 -0.28
C ARG A 256 14.00 -15.40 0.74
N TRP A 257 14.71 -14.28 0.80
CA TRP A 257 14.36 -13.16 1.66
C TRP A 257 12.98 -12.59 1.32
N LEU A 258 12.72 -12.29 0.05
CA LEU A 258 11.43 -11.80 -0.45
C LEU A 258 10.29 -12.79 -0.16
N ALA A 259 10.54 -14.09 -0.42
CA ALA A 259 9.54 -15.13 -0.14
C ALA A 259 9.20 -15.24 1.35
N ALA A 260 10.19 -15.08 2.26
CA ALA A 260 9.96 -15.03 3.70
C ALA A 260 9.12 -13.82 4.12
N HIS A 261 9.14 -12.74 3.33
CA HIS A 261 8.35 -11.52 3.54
C HIS A 261 7.06 -11.50 2.69
N GLY A 262 6.68 -12.65 2.09
CA GLY A 262 5.42 -12.82 1.38
C GLY A 262 5.39 -12.33 -0.07
N ILE A 263 6.54 -11.89 -0.63
CA ILE A 263 6.68 -11.47 -2.04
C ILE A 263 7.28 -12.63 -2.84
N ARG A 264 6.64 -13.03 -3.94
CA ARG A 264 7.09 -14.13 -4.79
C ARG A 264 7.29 -13.67 -6.24
N PHE A 265 8.31 -14.22 -6.90
CA PHE A 265 8.63 -14.03 -8.32
C PHE A 265 8.26 -15.27 -9.12
#